data_bbab3977dc13c65b5981c7cfc7bd6399
#
_entry.id   bbab3977dc13c65b5981c7cfc7bd6399
#
_cell.length_a   1.000
_cell.length_b   1.000
_cell.length_c   1.000
_cell.angle_alpha   90.00
_cell.angle_beta   90.00
_cell.angle_gamma   90.00
#
_symmetry.space_group_name_H-M   'P 1'
#
loop_
_entity.id
_entity.type
_entity.pdbx_description
1 polymer ?
#
loop_
_entity_poly.entity_id
_entity_poly.type
_entity_poly.pdbx_seq_one_letter_code
_entity_poly.pdbx_strand_id
1 'polypeptide(L)'
;MLCAPGRAQNPHLPGDNVRYMDGLQPESVVVAGGRPARTADAPLNPPIVLSAPFHHGVDNRYLRVESSETIRSFEAAVGALEGGEAIAFASGMAAAAAVVEGQPAGSVAVAPAAAYGGISLLFAEQVRLGRMTVREVDITDTTATVAASTDADLIWVESPTNPLLGVADLPPIVEAAHTVGATVYVDSTFNTPLVVRPLDLGADVVMHAATKALAGHSDLLMGVLVTRSPERAEALRTRRIRTGAMPGALECYLALRGLRTLAVRMQRAQANAMRLAAKLSEHPRVSRVRYPGLPSDRFHERATRLHRGYGTVISFDIDGSAEDAEAVCERVELITHATSLGGVESLIERRARYETDAAQGTPPSLLRLSVGIEHIDDLWADLSRALARR
;
A
#
# COMPACT_ATOMS: atom_id res chain seq x y z
N MET A 1 -12.16 -26.69 25.01
CA MET A 1 -13.38 -26.80 24.22
C MET A 1 -14.13 -25.47 24.36
N LEU A 2 -13.98 -24.55 23.40
CA LEU A 2 -14.76 -23.32 23.36
C LEU A 2 -15.73 -23.45 22.18
N CYS A 3 -17.01 -23.70 22.51
CA CYS A 3 -18.11 -23.71 21.55
C CYS A 3 -18.17 -22.34 20.82
N ALA A 4 -18.21 -22.36 19.50
CA ALA A 4 -18.60 -21.23 18.70
C ALA A 4 -20.11 -20.98 18.88
N PRO A 5 -20.54 -19.78 19.30
CA PRO A 5 -21.97 -19.45 19.28
C PRO A 5 -22.34 -19.03 17.84
N GLY A 6 -23.49 -19.55 17.37
CA GLY A 6 -24.10 -19.15 16.11
C GLY A 6 -24.27 -17.64 16.04
N ARG A 7 -23.97 -17.07 14.88
CA ARG A 7 -24.10 -15.62 14.57
C ARG A 7 -25.58 -15.20 14.72
N ALA A 8 -25.90 -14.52 15.81
CA ALA A 8 -27.07 -13.65 15.82
C ALA A 8 -26.76 -12.46 14.88
N GLN A 9 -27.61 -12.18 13.90
CA GLN A 9 -27.48 -11.00 13.04
C GLN A 9 -27.64 -9.76 13.92
N ASN A 10 -26.53 -9.04 14.15
CA ASN A 10 -26.53 -7.79 14.86
C ASN A 10 -27.00 -6.68 13.90
N PRO A 11 -28.12 -5.99 14.15
CA PRO A 11 -28.67 -4.95 13.27
C PRO A 11 -27.79 -3.69 13.16
N HIS A 12 -26.67 -3.62 13.88
CA HIS A 12 -25.72 -2.50 13.84
C HIS A 12 -24.37 -2.84 13.17
N LEU A 13 -24.25 -4.00 12.51
CA LEU A 13 -23.06 -4.29 11.71
C LEU A 13 -23.08 -3.48 10.39
N PRO A 14 -21.91 -3.02 9.92
CA PRO A 14 -21.80 -2.23 8.69
C PRO A 14 -22.24 -2.98 7.41
N GLY A 15 -22.76 -4.19 7.49
CA GLY A 15 -23.24 -5.00 6.36
C GLY A 15 -24.37 -4.35 5.54
N ASP A 16 -25.25 -3.58 6.17
CA ASP A 16 -26.36 -2.89 5.44
C ASP A 16 -25.86 -1.70 4.61
N ASN A 17 -24.70 -1.12 4.95
CA ASN A 17 -24.10 -0.02 4.19
C ASN A 17 -23.30 -0.52 2.96
N VAL A 18 -22.92 -1.79 2.88
CA VAL A 18 -22.18 -2.33 1.72
C VAL A 18 -23.09 -2.39 0.50
N ARG A 19 -24.35 -2.82 0.64
CA ARG A 19 -25.33 -2.89 -0.45
C ARG A 19 -25.63 -1.52 -1.10
N TYR A 20 -25.54 -0.44 -0.31
CA TYR A 20 -25.75 0.93 -0.84
C TYR A 20 -24.61 1.40 -1.76
N MET A 21 -23.42 0.78 -1.68
CA MET A 21 -22.24 1.19 -2.43
C MET A 21 -22.04 0.38 -3.72
N ASP A 22 -22.85 -0.68 -3.92
CA ASP A 22 -22.80 -1.47 -5.15
C ASP A 22 -23.14 -0.60 -6.36
N GLY A 23 -22.24 -0.58 -7.34
CA GLY A 23 -22.37 0.22 -8.56
C GLY A 23 -21.91 1.69 -8.45
N LEU A 24 -21.50 2.16 -7.28
CA LEU A 24 -20.91 3.49 -7.16
C LEU A 24 -19.48 3.54 -7.73
N GLN A 25 -19.12 4.70 -8.29
CA GLN A 25 -17.74 4.95 -8.69
C GLN A 25 -16.83 5.08 -7.45
N PRO A 26 -15.54 4.70 -7.55
CA PRO A 26 -14.60 4.75 -6.42
C PRO A 26 -14.54 6.10 -5.72
N GLU A 27 -14.68 7.21 -6.45
CA GLU A 27 -14.69 8.57 -5.92
C GLU A 27 -15.88 8.82 -4.97
N SER A 28 -17.00 8.14 -5.20
CA SER A 28 -18.16 8.20 -4.30
C SER A 28 -17.98 7.24 -3.12
N VAL A 29 -17.36 6.08 -3.34
CA VAL A 29 -17.08 5.09 -2.28
C VAL A 29 -16.14 5.67 -1.23
N VAL A 30 -15.08 6.42 -1.60
CA VAL A 30 -14.19 7.08 -0.62
C VAL A 30 -14.92 8.06 0.30
N VAL A 31 -15.97 8.71 -0.19
CA VAL A 31 -16.77 9.66 0.61
C VAL A 31 -17.81 8.95 1.47
N ALA A 32 -18.46 7.92 0.94
CA ALA A 32 -19.59 7.24 1.58
C ALA A 32 -19.19 6.08 2.51
N GLY A 33 -18.09 5.37 2.22
CA GLY A 33 -17.67 4.15 2.92
C GLY A 33 -17.42 4.38 4.42
N GLY A 34 -17.77 3.41 5.26
CA GLY A 34 -17.54 3.45 6.71
C GLY A 34 -18.31 4.53 7.46
N ARG A 35 -19.39 5.07 6.88
CA ARG A 35 -20.29 5.97 7.59
C ARG A 35 -21.26 5.19 8.50
N PRO A 36 -21.72 5.78 9.61
CA PRO A 36 -22.80 5.21 10.42
C PRO A 36 -24.07 5.00 9.60
N ALA A 37 -24.98 4.19 10.14
CA ALA A 37 -26.30 3.98 9.55
C ALA A 37 -27.07 5.32 9.43
N ARG A 38 -27.85 5.48 8.36
CA ARG A 38 -28.64 6.69 8.12
C ARG A 38 -29.93 6.66 8.94
N THR A 39 -29.82 7.00 10.21
CA THR A 39 -30.97 7.14 11.13
C THR A 39 -31.13 8.61 11.49
N ALA A 40 -32.37 9.02 11.89
CA ALA A 40 -32.61 10.39 12.33
C ALA A 40 -31.69 10.72 13.50
N ASP A 41 -31.13 11.94 13.48
CA ASP A 41 -30.24 12.51 14.50
C ASP A 41 -28.88 11.76 14.66
N ALA A 42 -28.57 10.73 13.84
CA ALA A 42 -27.26 10.07 13.86
C ALA A 42 -26.16 10.98 13.32
N PRO A 43 -24.96 10.94 13.92
CA PRO A 43 -23.82 11.70 13.40
C PRO A 43 -23.37 11.18 12.03
N LEU A 44 -22.83 12.07 11.18
CA LEU A 44 -22.29 11.68 9.87
C LEU A 44 -20.99 10.87 9.95
N ASN A 45 -20.23 10.98 11.04
CA ASN A 45 -18.97 10.27 11.24
C ASN A 45 -19.09 9.29 12.40
N PRO A 46 -18.36 8.16 12.36
CA PRO A 46 -18.31 7.25 13.50
C PRO A 46 -17.67 7.94 14.71
N PRO A 47 -18.03 7.51 15.93
CA PRO A 47 -17.38 8.01 17.15
C PRO A 47 -15.92 7.52 17.23
N ILE A 48 -15.09 8.27 17.96
CA ILE A 48 -13.76 7.79 18.37
C ILE A 48 -13.92 7.08 19.71
N VAL A 49 -13.89 5.75 19.69
CA VAL A 49 -14.08 4.90 20.88
C VAL A 49 -12.73 4.61 21.52
N LEU A 50 -12.37 5.37 22.55
CA LEU A 50 -11.12 5.21 23.33
C LEU A 50 -11.37 4.32 24.56
N SER A 51 -11.70 3.04 24.34
CA SER A 51 -11.91 2.08 25.41
C SER A 51 -11.32 0.72 25.05
N ALA A 52 -10.56 0.12 25.97
CA ALA A 52 -10.10 -1.26 25.80
C ALA A 52 -11.13 -2.26 26.34
N PRO A 53 -11.63 -2.16 27.59
CA PRO A 53 -12.73 -2.99 28.08
C PRO A 53 -14.07 -2.35 27.78
N PHE A 54 -15.11 -3.18 27.73
CA PHE A 54 -16.50 -2.76 27.60
C PHE A 54 -17.33 -3.35 28.73
N HIS A 55 -18.45 -2.73 29.06
CA HIS A 55 -19.42 -3.33 29.98
C HIS A 55 -19.88 -4.69 29.45
N HIS A 56 -20.14 -5.62 30.35
CA HIS A 56 -20.55 -6.98 29.98
C HIS A 56 -21.76 -6.97 29.04
N GLY A 57 -21.57 -7.57 27.86
CA GLY A 57 -22.57 -7.68 26.81
C GLY A 57 -22.22 -8.84 25.88
N VAL A 58 -22.99 -9.03 24.80
CA VAL A 58 -22.78 -10.13 23.85
C VAL A 58 -21.78 -9.79 22.75
N ASP A 59 -21.65 -8.52 22.35
CA ASP A 59 -20.95 -8.11 21.13
C ASP A 59 -19.54 -7.54 21.34
N ASN A 60 -19.32 -6.84 22.45
CA ASN A 60 -18.04 -6.22 22.76
C ASN A 60 -17.64 -6.51 24.21
N ARG A 61 -16.49 -7.12 24.40
CA ARG A 61 -15.88 -7.38 25.73
C ARG A 61 -14.53 -6.74 25.86
N TYR A 62 -13.72 -6.84 24.81
CA TYR A 62 -12.36 -6.33 24.81
C TYR A 62 -11.90 -5.92 23.41
N LEU A 63 -11.42 -4.69 23.25
CA LEU A 63 -11.05 -4.07 21.97
C LEU A 63 -10.19 -4.97 21.07
N ARG A 64 -9.16 -5.62 21.64
CA ARG A 64 -8.25 -6.47 20.88
C ARG A 64 -8.93 -7.66 20.21
N VAL A 65 -10.03 -8.14 20.77
CA VAL A 65 -10.75 -9.34 20.30
C VAL A 65 -11.90 -8.95 19.37
N GLU A 66 -12.78 -8.06 19.82
CA GLU A 66 -14.01 -7.73 19.09
C GLU A 66 -13.91 -6.44 18.26
N SER A 67 -12.79 -5.66 18.40
CA SER A 67 -12.64 -4.37 17.71
C SER A 67 -13.56 -3.27 18.28
N SER A 68 -13.60 -2.11 17.63
CA SER A 68 -14.50 -1.00 17.97
C SER A 68 -15.21 -0.49 16.72
N GLU A 69 -16.26 0.31 16.90
CA GLU A 69 -16.99 0.94 15.81
C GLU A 69 -16.03 1.80 14.93
N THR A 70 -15.10 2.52 15.54
CA THR A 70 -14.12 3.36 14.82
C THR A 70 -13.25 2.53 13.88
N ILE A 71 -12.72 1.39 14.39
CA ILE A 71 -11.86 0.50 13.61
C ILE A 71 -12.67 -0.17 12.50
N ARG A 72 -13.85 -0.70 12.82
CA ARG A 72 -14.75 -1.33 11.84
C ARG A 72 -15.17 -0.38 10.73
N SER A 73 -15.38 0.91 11.05
CA SER A 73 -15.72 1.94 10.04
C SER A 73 -14.59 2.16 9.03
N PHE A 74 -13.34 2.18 9.48
CA PHE A 74 -12.18 2.24 8.58
C PHE A 74 -12.08 0.96 7.73
N GLU A 75 -12.18 -0.22 8.37
CA GLU A 75 -12.15 -1.51 7.67
C GLU A 75 -13.27 -1.59 6.61
N ALA A 76 -14.48 -1.17 6.94
CA ALA A 76 -15.60 -1.15 6.00
C ALA A 76 -15.34 -0.21 4.79
N ALA A 77 -14.73 0.97 5.03
CA ALA A 77 -14.42 1.91 3.96
C ALA A 77 -13.37 1.35 2.99
N VAL A 78 -12.28 0.78 3.50
CA VAL A 78 -11.23 0.19 2.66
C VAL A 78 -11.71 -1.08 1.98
N GLY A 79 -12.47 -1.92 2.69
CA GLY A 79 -13.05 -3.14 2.12
C GLY A 79 -13.98 -2.85 0.94
N ALA A 80 -14.81 -1.79 1.04
CA ALA A 80 -15.67 -1.36 -0.05
C ALA A 80 -14.87 -0.85 -1.27
N LEU A 81 -13.74 -0.18 -1.05
CA LEU A 81 -12.86 0.31 -2.12
C LEU A 81 -12.15 -0.84 -2.84
N GLU A 82 -11.59 -1.79 -2.11
CA GLU A 82 -10.87 -2.95 -2.67
C GLU A 82 -11.81 -4.06 -3.15
N GLY A 83 -13.03 -4.10 -2.66
CA GLY A 83 -14.01 -5.15 -2.99
C GLY A 83 -13.79 -6.45 -2.24
N GLY A 84 -13.42 -6.37 -0.96
CA GLY A 84 -13.19 -7.51 -0.07
C GLY A 84 -13.42 -7.14 1.39
N GLU A 85 -13.08 -8.03 2.30
CA GLU A 85 -13.09 -7.81 3.74
C GLU A 85 -11.73 -7.28 4.19
N ALA A 86 -11.70 -6.10 4.83
CA ALA A 86 -10.48 -5.46 5.29
C ALA A 86 -10.21 -5.76 6.77
N ILE A 87 -8.95 -5.93 7.10
CA ILE A 87 -8.43 -6.12 8.46
C ILE A 87 -7.32 -5.12 8.70
N ALA A 88 -7.54 -4.18 9.62
CA ALA A 88 -6.60 -3.12 9.97
C ALA A 88 -5.55 -3.59 10.99
N PHE A 89 -4.32 -3.09 10.84
CA PHE A 89 -3.15 -3.38 11.66
C PHE A 89 -2.47 -2.10 12.13
N ALA A 90 -1.73 -2.18 13.22
CA ALA A 90 -1.02 -1.04 13.83
C ALA A 90 0.04 -0.40 12.89
N SER A 91 0.51 -1.09 11.87
CA SER A 91 1.42 -0.57 10.86
C SER A 91 1.39 -1.44 9.60
N GLY A 92 1.96 -0.95 8.49
CA GLY A 92 2.18 -1.77 7.29
C GLY A 92 3.04 -2.99 7.60
N MET A 93 4.12 -2.83 8.37
CA MET A 93 4.95 -3.97 8.78
C MET A 93 4.23 -4.97 9.66
N ALA A 94 3.32 -4.53 10.54
CA ALA A 94 2.50 -5.45 11.32
C ALA A 94 1.53 -6.28 10.44
N ALA A 95 1.02 -5.67 9.36
CA ALA A 95 0.22 -6.37 8.35
C ALA A 95 1.07 -7.39 7.58
N ALA A 96 2.26 -7.00 7.12
CA ALA A 96 3.19 -7.89 6.42
C ALA A 96 3.65 -9.06 7.31
N ALA A 97 4.00 -8.78 8.57
CA ALA A 97 4.40 -9.82 9.53
C ALA A 97 3.26 -10.81 9.81
N ALA A 98 2.01 -10.34 9.85
CA ALA A 98 0.85 -11.24 9.99
C ALA A 98 0.76 -12.26 8.86
N VAL A 99 1.17 -11.90 7.65
CA VAL A 99 1.23 -12.78 6.48
C VAL A 99 2.45 -13.69 6.54
N VAL A 100 3.65 -13.11 6.57
CA VAL A 100 4.93 -13.84 6.39
C VAL A 100 5.20 -14.79 7.57
N GLU A 101 5.09 -14.29 8.80
CA GLU A 101 5.26 -15.11 10.00
C GLU A 101 4.07 -16.04 10.27
N GLY A 102 2.93 -15.80 9.61
CA GLY A 102 1.73 -16.63 9.66
C GLY A 102 1.86 -17.91 8.85
N GLN A 103 2.84 -18.01 7.94
CA GLN A 103 3.06 -19.20 7.13
C GLN A 103 3.52 -20.38 7.99
N PRO A 104 3.16 -21.63 7.61
CA PRO A 104 3.70 -22.82 8.24
C PRO A 104 5.23 -22.89 8.15
N ALA A 105 5.87 -23.52 9.11
CA ALA A 105 7.30 -23.77 9.04
C ALA A 105 7.62 -24.71 7.84
N GLY A 106 8.66 -24.37 7.09
CA GLY A 106 9.06 -25.06 5.87
C GLY A 106 8.41 -24.54 4.59
N SER A 107 7.56 -23.52 4.68
CA SER A 107 6.95 -22.91 3.48
C SER A 107 7.98 -22.34 2.52
N VAL A 108 7.63 -22.38 1.23
CA VAL A 108 8.39 -21.77 0.13
C VAL A 108 7.70 -20.48 -0.29
N ALA A 109 8.43 -19.37 -0.26
CA ALA A 109 7.94 -18.08 -0.73
C ALA A 109 8.72 -17.62 -1.98
N VAL A 110 8.00 -17.00 -2.91
CA VAL A 110 8.57 -16.19 -3.99
C VAL A 110 8.39 -14.72 -3.62
N ALA A 111 9.47 -13.95 -3.62
CA ALA A 111 9.47 -12.55 -3.23
C ALA A 111 10.24 -11.70 -4.25
N PRO A 112 9.92 -10.38 -4.36
CA PRO A 112 10.66 -9.48 -5.24
C PRO A 112 12.11 -9.32 -4.78
N ALA A 113 13.07 -9.42 -5.70
CA ALA A 113 14.48 -9.11 -5.46
C ALA A 113 14.70 -7.61 -5.14
N ALA A 114 13.79 -6.74 -5.60
CA ALA A 114 13.74 -5.33 -5.26
C ALA A 114 12.35 -4.97 -4.71
N ALA A 115 12.27 -4.67 -3.42
CA ALA A 115 11.05 -4.33 -2.70
C ALA A 115 11.35 -3.36 -1.55
N TYR A 116 10.32 -2.90 -0.87
CA TYR A 116 10.49 -2.16 0.37
C TYR A 116 11.41 -2.91 1.35
N GLY A 117 12.50 -2.26 1.79
CA GLY A 117 13.55 -2.89 2.58
C GLY A 117 13.07 -3.62 3.84
N GLY A 118 11.99 -3.13 4.48
CA GLY A 118 11.39 -3.80 5.63
C GLY A 118 10.82 -5.18 5.30
N ILE A 119 10.26 -5.36 4.11
CA ILE A 119 9.75 -6.65 3.63
C ILE A 119 10.91 -7.62 3.36
N SER A 120 11.96 -7.16 2.69
CA SER A 120 13.15 -7.98 2.43
C SER A 120 13.81 -8.45 3.72
N LEU A 121 13.94 -7.57 4.72
CA LEU A 121 14.47 -7.93 6.03
C LEU A 121 13.58 -8.94 6.77
N LEU A 122 12.26 -8.82 6.64
CA LEU A 122 11.30 -9.75 7.25
C LEU A 122 11.46 -11.16 6.65
N PHE A 123 11.57 -11.29 5.32
CA PHE A 123 11.82 -12.56 4.66
C PHE A 123 13.19 -13.14 5.04
N ALA A 124 14.24 -12.32 5.02
CA ALA A 124 15.59 -12.72 5.40
C ALA A 124 15.63 -13.28 6.84
N GLU A 125 14.87 -12.68 7.76
CA GLU A 125 14.76 -13.20 9.13
C GLU A 125 14.11 -14.59 9.17
N GLN A 126 13.04 -14.84 8.41
CA GLN A 126 12.41 -16.17 8.37
C GLN A 126 13.35 -17.24 7.80
N VAL A 127 14.16 -16.88 6.80
CA VAL A 127 15.23 -17.76 6.26
C VAL A 127 16.27 -18.03 7.32
N ARG A 128 16.77 -17.00 8.01
CA ARG A 128 17.78 -17.14 9.10
C ARG A 128 17.29 -18.03 10.24
N LEU A 129 15.99 -17.98 10.54
CA LEU A 129 15.34 -18.80 11.57
C LEU A 129 15.05 -20.24 11.07
N GLY A 130 15.34 -20.57 9.83
CA GLY A 130 15.05 -21.88 9.23
C GLY A 130 13.56 -22.18 9.08
N ARG A 131 12.72 -21.16 9.03
CA ARG A 131 11.26 -21.30 8.98
C ARG A 131 10.70 -21.27 7.57
N MET A 132 11.44 -20.68 6.62
CA MET A 132 10.98 -20.46 5.26
C MET A 132 12.15 -20.57 4.27
N THR A 133 11.87 -21.05 3.06
CA THR A 133 12.73 -20.88 1.89
C THR A 133 12.21 -19.73 1.06
N VAL A 134 13.07 -18.79 0.66
CA VAL A 134 12.67 -17.62 -0.15
C VAL A 134 13.42 -17.66 -1.47
N ARG A 135 12.68 -17.54 -2.57
CA ARG A 135 13.20 -17.37 -3.94
C ARG A 135 12.99 -15.91 -4.33
N GLU A 136 14.06 -15.17 -4.43
CA GLU A 136 14.03 -13.79 -4.87
C GLU A 136 14.07 -13.71 -6.40
N VAL A 137 13.15 -12.95 -7.00
CA VAL A 137 13.02 -12.79 -8.45
C VAL A 137 12.80 -11.32 -8.83
N ASP A 138 13.20 -10.93 -10.04
CA ASP A 138 12.66 -9.69 -10.62
C ASP A 138 11.16 -9.92 -10.91
N ILE A 139 10.31 -9.40 -10.02
CA ILE A 139 8.84 -9.59 -10.11
C ILE A 139 8.26 -9.01 -11.40
N THR A 140 9.00 -8.19 -12.13
CA THR A 140 8.60 -7.63 -13.44
C THR A 140 8.89 -8.57 -14.60
N ASP A 141 9.77 -9.58 -14.38
CA ASP A 141 9.97 -10.70 -15.30
C ASP A 141 8.93 -11.80 -15.00
N THR A 142 7.86 -11.76 -15.76
CA THR A 142 6.75 -12.71 -15.60
C THR A 142 7.20 -14.15 -15.78
N THR A 143 8.10 -14.43 -16.73
CA THR A 143 8.58 -15.78 -17.00
C THR A 143 9.41 -16.33 -15.84
N ALA A 144 10.33 -15.53 -15.32
CA ALA A 144 11.13 -15.90 -14.15
C ALA A 144 10.26 -16.10 -12.90
N THR A 145 9.26 -15.23 -12.69
CA THR A 145 8.34 -15.32 -11.55
C THR A 145 7.49 -16.59 -11.62
N VAL A 146 6.92 -16.90 -12.79
CA VAL A 146 6.14 -18.13 -13.01
C VAL A 146 7.01 -19.37 -12.78
N ALA A 147 8.24 -19.41 -13.30
CA ALA A 147 9.15 -20.51 -13.10
C ALA A 147 9.51 -20.72 -11.61
N ALA A 148 9.73 -19.64 -10.87
CA ALA A 148 10.03 -19.69 -9.44
C ALA A 148 8.85 -20.15 -8.58
N SER A 149 7.63 -20.09 -9.10
CA SER A 149 6.40 -20.40 -8.37
C SER A 149 6.05 -21.88 -8.31
N THR A 150 6.82 -22.78 -8.94
CA THR A 150 6.46 -24.18 -9.21
C THR A 150 6.01 -24.99 -7.99
N ASP A 151 6.51 -24.73 -6.81
CA ASP A 151 6.15 -25.39 -5.54
C ASP A 151 6.07 -24.37 -4.39
N ALA A 152 5.70 -23.16 -4.72
CA ALA A 152 5.54 -22.09 -3.73
C ALA A 152 4.24 -22.26 -2.94
N ASP A 153 4.27 -21.84 -1.68
CA ASP A 153 3.09 -21.66 -0.81
C ASP A 153 2.60 -20.21 -0.83
N LEU A 154 3.55 -19.28 -1.02
CA LEU A 154 3.33 -17.85 -0.96
C LEU A 154 4.04 -17.14 -2.11
N ILE A 155 3.33 -16.27 -2.82
CA ILE A 155 3.93 -15.30 -3.74
C ILE A 155 3.65 -13.90 -3.22
N TRP A 156 4.71 -13.18 -2.87
CA TRP A 156 4.63 -11.77 -2.50
C TRP A 156 4.97 -10.90 -3.69
N VAL A 157 4.05 -10.06 -4.09
CA VAL A 157 4.22 -9.09 -5.18
C VAL A 157 4.19 -7.68 -4.63
N GLU A 158 5.15 -6.85 -4.98
CA GLU A 158 5.09 -5.40 -4.80
C GLU A 158 5.02 -4.74 -6.18
N SER A 159 3.93 -4.03 -6.46
CA SER A 159 3.72 -3.40 -7.77
C SER A 159 2.97 -2.07 -7.66
N PRO A 160 3.59 -0.96 -8.11
CA PRO A 160 4.98 -0.83 -8.59
C PRO A 160 6.03 -1.10 -7.52
N THR A 161 7.21 -1.59 -7.95
CA THR A 161 8.32 -1.86 -7.03
C THR A 161 8.95 -0.58 -6.49
N ASN A 162 9.40 -0.59 -5.24
CA ASN A 162 10.12 0.52 -4.62
C ASN A 162 11.63 0.26 -4.62
N PRO A 163 12.49 1.15 -5.15
CA PRO A 163 12.15 2.45 -5.72
C PRO A 163 12.08 2.48 -7.24
N LEU A 164 12.25 1.35 -7.93
CA LEU A 164 12.48 1.30 -9.38
C LEU A 164 11.20 1.42 -10.22
N LEU A 165 10.02 1.43 -9.60
CA LEU A 165 8.70 1.57 -10.20
C LEU A 165 8.37 0.52 -11.27
N GLY A 166 8.93 -0.67 -11.14
CA GLY A 166 8.63 -1.80 -12.01
C GLY A 166 7.19 -2.29 -11.79
N VAL A 167 6.47 -2.56 -12.86
CA VAL A 167 5.08 -3.05 -12.82
C VAL A 167 5.06 -4.54 -13.08
N ALA A 168 4.51 -5.33 -12.15
CA ALA A 168 4.31 -6.76 -12.32
C ALA A 168 3.12 -7.06 -13.24
N ASP A 169 3.18 -8.13 -14.01
CA ASP A 169 2.04 -8.65 -14.78
C ASP A 169 1.26 -9.63 -13.91
N LEU A 170 0.31 -9.12 -13.12
CA LEU A 170 -0.39 -9.91 -12.11
C LEU A 170 -1.17 -11.11 -12.66
N PRO A 171 -1.98 -11.01 -13.74
CA PRO A 171 -2.85 -12.11 -14.14
C PRO A 171 -2.10 -13.43 -14.41
N PRO A 172 -1.02 -13.49 -15.23
CA PRO A 172 -0.28 -14.74 -15.44
C PRO A 172 0.47 -15.22 -14.20
N ILE A 173 0.92 -14.33 -13.30
CA ILE A 173 1.55 -14.71 -12.02
C ILE A 173 0.51 -15.39 -11.12
N VAL A 174 -0.68 -14.82 -11.01
CA VAL A 174 -1.79 -15.37 -10.22
C VAL A 174 -2.24 -16.73 -10.76
N GLU A 175 -2.39 -16.85 -12.07
CA GLU A 175 -2.77 -18.12 -12.71
C GLU A 175 -1.76 -19.23 -12.39
N ALA A 176 -0.47 -18.95 -12.54
CA ALA A 176 0.60 -19.90 -12.21
C ALA A 176 0.60 -20.27 -10.73
N ALA A 177 0.44 -19.29 -9.85
CA ALA A 177 0.36 -19.50 -8.40
C ALA A 177 -0.78 -20.44 -8.02
N HIS A 178 -1.98 -20.17 -8.53
CA HIS A 178 -3.17 -20.98 -8.24
C HIS A 178 -3.06 -22.40 -8.77
N THR A 179 -2.33 -22.63 -9.87
CA THR A 179 -2.08 -23.99 -10.40
C THR A 179 -1.35 -24.89 -9.39
N VAL A 180 -0.50 -24.32 -8.55
CA VAL A 180 0.25 -25.05 -7.51
C VAL A 180 -0.35 -24.89 -6.10
N GLY A 181 -1.46 -24.16 -5.96
CA GLY A 181 -2.12 -23.89 -4.69
C GLY A 181 -1.48 -22.79 -3.85
N ALA A 182 -0.56 -22.01 -4.43
CA ALA A 182 0.07 -20.87 -3.75
C ALA A 182 -0.91 -19.71 -3.56
N THR A 183 -0.71 -18.95 -2.47
CA THR A 183 -1.48 -17.74 -2.19
C THR A 183 -0.72 -16.51 -2.68
N VAL A 184 -1.39 -15.63 -3.41
CA VAL A 184 -0.79 -14.39 -3.95
C VAL A 184 -1.17 -13.19 -3.07
N TYR A 185 -0.15 -12.58 -2.49
CA TYR A 185 -0.24 -11.33 -1.71
C TYR A 185 0.36 -10.18 -2.54
N VAL A 186 -0.39 -9.07 -2.64
CA VAL A 186 0.04 -7.90 -3.40
C VAL A 186 0.13 -6.69 -2.50
N ASP A 187 1.32 -6.15 -2.32
CA ASP A 187 1.50 -4.80 -1.76
C ASP A 187 1.19 -3.76 -2.84
N SER A 188 0.04 -3.11 -2.70
CA SER A 188 -0.46 -2.07 -3.61
C SER A 188 -0.38 -0.67 -3.00
N THR A 189 0.52 -0.47 -2.05
CA THR A 189 0.67 0.79 -1.30
C THR A 189 0.89 2.00 -2.21
N PHE A 190 1.69 1.88 -3.30
CA PHE A 190 1.97 2.97 -4.22
C PHE A 190 0.76 3.35 -5.07
N ASN A 191 -0.08 2.38 -5.39
CA ASN A 191 -1.19 2.56 -6.35
C ASN A 191 -2.48 3.04 -5.70
N THR A 192 -2.80 2.59 -4.49
CA THR A 192 -4.14 2.73 -3.90
C THR A 192 -5.24 2.00 -4.70
N PRO A 193 -6.42 1.74 -4.10
CA PRO A 193 -7.55 1.12 -4.81
C PRO A 193 -8.10 1.95 -5.98
N LEU A 194 -7.75 3.24 -6.06
CA LEU A 194 -8.18 4.12 -7.16
C LEU A 194 -7.40 3.89 -8.45
N VAL A 195 -6.16 3.41 -8.34
CA VAL A 195 -5.28 3.12 -9.49
C VAL A 195 -5.39 1.68 -9.93
N VAL A 196 -5.30 0.75 -9.00
CA VAL A 196 -5.47 -0.68 -9.29
C VAL A 196 -6.11 -1.40 -8.11
N ARG A 197 -6.94 -2.38 -8.41
CA ARG A 197 -7.53 -3.30 -7.44
C ARG A 197 -7.00 -4.71 -7.73
N PRO A 198 -5.93 -5.15 -7.07
CA PRO A 198 -5.32 -6.46 -7.34
C PRO A 198 -6.28 -7.63 -7.14
N LEU A 199 -7.29 -7.52 -6.25
CA LEU A 199 -8.34 -8.54 -6.12
C LEU A 199 -9.15 -8.75 -7.40
N ASP A 200 -9.30 -7.72 -8.25
CA ASP A 200 -9.98 -7.83 -9.55
C ASP A 200 -9.07 -8.51 -10.60
N LEU A 201 -7.76 -8.56 -10.35
CA LEU A 201 -6.77 -9.24 -11.17
C LEU A 201 -6.44 -10.66 -10.64
N GLY A 202 -7.21 -11.13 -9.65
CA GLY A 202 -7.12 -12.48 -9.12
C GLY A 202 -6.23 -12.65 -7.87
N ALA A 203 -5.59 -11.60 -7.35
CA ALA A 203 -4.84 -11.68 -6.10
C ALA A 203 -5.74 -12.17 -4.95
N ASP A 204 -5.16 -12.93 -4.03
CA ASP A 204 -5.88 -13.47 -2.87
C ASP A 204 -6.00 -12.48 -1.72
N VAL A 205 -4.94 -11.70 -1.52
CA VAL A 205 -4.85 -10.69 -0.46
C VAL A 205 -4.13 -9.47 -0.98
N VAL A 206 -4.68 -8.30 -0.70
CA VAL A 206 -4.03 -7.01 -0.98
C VAL A 206 -3.60 -6.36 0.32
N MET A 207 -2.41 -5.80 0.32
CA MET A 207 -1.87 -5.01 1.40
C MET A 207 -1.78 -3.54 1.02
N HIS A 208 -2.07 -2.68 1.97
CA HIS A 208 -1.69 -1.26 1.93
C HIS A 208 -1.04 -0.83 3.25
N ALA A 209 0.08 -0.14 3.18
CA ALA A 209 0.49 0.73 4.26
C ALA A 209 -0.43 1.96 4.25
N ALA A 210 -1.48 1.92 5.06
CA ALA A 210 -2.45 3.03 5.16
C ALA A 210 -1.80 4.33 5.65
N THR A 211 -0.64 4.25 6.30
CA THR A 211 0.31 5.34 6.58
C THR A 211 0.54 6.28 5.40
N LYS A 212 0.48 5.74 4.17
CA LYS A 212 0.80 6.43 2.92
C LYS A 212 -0.43 7.16 2.37
N ALA A 213 -0.70 7.03 1.09
CA ALA A 213 -1.75 7.78 0.40
C ALA A 213 -3.16 7.60 0.98
N LEU A 214 -3.49 6.46 1.61
CA LEU A 214 -4.81 6.25 2.19
C LEU A 214 -5.10 7.26 3.31
N ALA A 215 -4.19 7.44 4.27
CA ALA A 215 -4.27 8.51 5.26
C ALA A 215 -3.90 9.87 4.65
N GLY A 216 -2.76 9.95 3.96
CA GLY A 216 -2.35 11.05 3.09
C GLY A 216 -1.95 12.35 3.78
N HIS A 217 -1.69 12.36 5.08
CA HIS A 217 -1.37 13.57 5.86
C HIS A 217 -0.13 13.42 6.75
N SER A 218 0.67 12.36 6.54
CA SER A 218 1.96 12.11 7.23
C SER A 218 1.87 12.11 8.77
N ASP A 219 0.71 11.77 9.34
CA ASP A 219 0.35 11.96 10.75
C ASP A 219 0.07 10.65 11.51
N LEU A 220 0.15 9.47 10.85
CA LEU A 220 -0.12 8.19 11.50
C LEU A 220 0.66 7.02 10.88
N LEU A 221 0.75 5.93 11.63
CA LEU A 221 1.20 4.61 11.16
C LEU A 221 0.03 3.65 11.18
N MET A 222 -0.24 2.99 10.04
CA MET A 222 -1.26 1.96 9.97
C MET A 222 -1.07 1.06 8.75
N GLY A 223 -1.51 -0.20 8.84
CA GLY A 223 -1.58 -1.14 7.72
C GLY A 223 -2.98 -1.72 7.58
N VAL A 224 -3.27 -2.27 6.41
CA VAL A 224 -4.51 -2.98 6.15
C VAL A 224 -4.28 -4.12 5.16
N LEU A 225 -4.90 -5.25 5.41
CA LEU A 225 -5.00 -6.39 4.50
C LEU A 225 -6.45 -6.54 4.05
N VAL A 226 -6.66 -6.85 2.78
CA VAL A 226 -8.01 -7.04 2.22
C VAL A 226 -8.06 -8.35 1.45
N THR A 227 -9.10 -9.15 1.67
CA THR A 227 -9.31 -10.43 0.98
C THR A 227 -10.79 -10.68 0.71
N ARG A 228 -11.08 -11.49 -0.33
CA ARG A 228 -12.44 -11.97 -0.60
C ARG A 228 -12.76 -13.30 0.10
N SER A 229 -11.74 -14.00 0.64
CA SER A 229 -11.96 -15.26 1.37
C SER A 229 -12.29 -15.00 2.84
N PRO A 230 -13.48 -15.42 3.31
CA PRO A 230 -13.83 -15.31 4.73
C PRO A 230 -12.86 -16.09 5.63
N GLU A 231 -12.34 -17.23 5.16
CA GLU A 231 -11.41 -18.07 5.90
C GLU A 231 -10.07 -17.36 6.11
N ARG A 232 -9.55 -16.71 5.05
CA ARG A 232 -8.33 -15.90 5.15
C ARG A 232 -8.55 -14.67 6.04
N ALA A 233 -9.69 -13.99 5.90
CA ALA A 233 -10.03 -12.85 6.76
C ALA A 233 -10.02 -13.24 8.24
N GLU A 234 -10.60 -14.38 8.59
CA GLU A 234 -10.61 -14.87 9.97
C GLU A 234 -9.22 -15.29 10.46
N ALA A 235 -8.44 -15.95 9.62
CA ALA A 235 -7.05 -16.27 9.93
C ALA A 235 -6.20 -15.02 10.22
N LEU A 236 -6.33 -13.97 9.40
CA LEU A 236 -5.65 -12.69 9.59
C LEU A 236 -6.10 -11.96 10.86
N ARG A 237 -7.42 -11.97 11.18
CA ARG A 237 -7.93 -11.44 12.46
C ARG A 237 -7.37 -12.21 13.65
N THR A 238 -7.39 -13.52 13.58
CA THR A 238 -6.83 -14.38 14.64
C THR A 238 -5.35 -14.06 14.85
N ARG A 239 -4.59 -13.86 13.77
CA ARG A 239 -3.18 -13.47 13.85
C ARG A 239 -3.02 -12.10 14.52
N ARG A 240 -3.78 -11.10 14.09
CA ARG A 240 -3.80 -9.75 14.71
C ARG A 240 -4.08 -9.82 16.21
N ILE A 241 -5.08 -10.60 16.61
CA ILE A 241 -5.46 -10.80 18.03
C ILE A 241 -4.30 -11.39 18.82
N ARG A 242 -3.64 -12.43 18.29
CA ARG A 242 -2.56 -13.15 18.98
C ARG A 242 -1.29 -12.32 19.11
N THR A 243 -0.95 -11.56 18.08
CA THR A 243 0.24 -10.71 18.08
C THR A 243 0.01 -9.35 18.74
N GLY A 244 -1.26 -8.99 19.03
CA GLY A 244 -1.61 -7.69 19.60
C GLY A 244 -1.45 -6.52 18.60
N ALA A 245 -1.35 -6.78 17.30
CA ALA A 245 -1.10 -5.80 16.25
C ALA A 245 -2.34 -4.95 15.90
N MET A 246 -3.13 -4.58 16.89
CA MET A 246 -4.34 -3.74 16.76
C MET A 246 -3.96 -2.28 16.50
N PRO A 247 -4.61 -1.61 15.53
CA PRO A 247 -4.46 -0.16 15.38
C PRO A 247 -5.17 0.58 16.51
N GLY A 248 -4.73 1.80 16.81
CA GLY A 248 -5.46 2.70 17.71
C GLY A 248 -6.72 3.28 17.06
N ALA A 249 -7.69 3.65 17.89
CA ALA A 249 -8.95 4.21 17.40
C ALA A 249 -8.74 5.58 16.76
N LEU A 250 -7.81 6.38 17.27
CA LEU A 250 -7.50 7.71 16.71
C LEU A 250 -6.88 7.58 15.31
N GLU A 251 -5.91 6.68 15.15
CA GLU A 251 -5.29 6.40 13.85
C GLU A 251 -6.31 5.92 12.83
N CYS A 252 -7.23 5.02 13.23
CA CYS A 252 -8.31 4.58 12.35
C CYS A 252 -9.27 5.72 11.95
N TYR A 253 -9.58 6.61 12.88
CA TYR A 253 -10.42 7.78 12.60
C TYR A 253 -9.71 8.74 11.62
N LEU A 254 -8.45 9.06 11.87
CA LEU A 254 -7.65 9.95 11.01
C LEU A 254 -7.47 9.33 9.61
N ALA A 255 -7.18 8.03 9.52
CA ALA A 255 -7.08 7.33 8.25
C ALA A 255 -8.42 7.33 7.49
N LEU A 256 -9.54 7.08 8.17
CA LEU A 256 -10.88 7.19 7.58
C LEU A 256 -11.18 8.61 7.10
N ARG A 257 -10.77 9.62 7.88
CA ARG A 257 -10.89 11.03 7.47
C ARG A 257 -10.04 11.32 6.24
N GLY A 258 -8.82 10.80 6.18
CA GLY A 258 -7.92 10.92 5.03
C GLY A 258 -8.54 10.30 3.76
N LEU A 259 -9.16 9.12 3.88
CA LEU A 259 -9.85 8.46 2.76
C LEU A 259 -10.89 9.36 2.09
N ARG A 260 -11.60 10.22 2.85
CA ARG A 260 -12.64 11.11 2.29
C ARG A 260 -12.14 12.03 1.17
N THR A 261 -10.84 12.33 1.15
CA THR A 261 -10.21 13.20 0.15
C THR A 261 -9.25 12.43 -0.76
N LEU A 262 -9.19 11.12 -0.66
CA LEU A 262 -8.24 10.31 -1.44
C LEU A 262 -8.38 10.56 -2.94
N ALA A 263 -9.60 10.60 -3.47
CA ALA A 263 -9.84 10.77 -4.90
C ALA A 263 -9.28 12.09 -5.43
N VAL A 264 -9.60 13.22 -4.77
CA VAL A 264 -9.12 14.54 -5.21
C VAL A 264 -7.61 14.70 -5.02
N ARG A 265 -7.04 14.10 -3.96
CA ARG A 265 -5.58 14.10 -3.75
C ARG A 265 -4.87 13.29 -4.82
N MET A 266 -5.31 12.07 -5.09
CA MET A 266 -4.74 11.21 -6.13
C MET A 266 -4.85 11.86 -7.52
N GLN A 267 -6.00 12.42 -7.86
CA GLN A 267 -6.19 13.12 -9.13
C GLN A 267 -5.18 14.27 -9.31
N ARG A 268 -5.03 15.12 -8.30
CA ARG A 268 -4.12 16.26 -8.35
C ARG A 268 -2.66 15.82 -8.38
N ALA A 269 -2.26 14.93 -7.49
CA ALA A 269 -0.88 14.45 -7.38
C ALA A 269 -0.44 13.66 -8.64
N GLN A 270 -1.32 12.83 -9.24
CA GLN A 270 -1.02 12.16 -10.51
C GLN A 270 -0.86 13.14 -11.66
N ALA A 271 -1.71 14.17 -11.75
CA ALA A 271 -1.58 15.22 -12.77
C ALA A 271 -0.24 15.97 -12.61
N ASN A 272 0.17 16.28 -11.39
CA ASN A 272 1.46 16.87 -11.09
C ASN A 272 2.61 15.92 -11.46
N ALA A 273 2.52 14.65 -11.07
CA ALA A 273 3.55 13.64 -11.35
C ALA A 273 3.78 13.47 -12.87
N MET A 274 2.73 13.39 -13.65
CA MET A 274 2.84 13.31 -15.12
C MET A 274 3.58 14.51 -15.70
N ARG A 275 3.24 15.72 -15.28
CA ARG A 275 3.88 16.96 -15.77
C ARG A 275 5.34 17.05 -15.32
N LEU A 276 5.64 16.68 -14.05
CA LEU A 276 7.03 16.67 -13.57
C LEU A 276 7.86 15.60 -14.27
N ALA A 277 7.33 14.39 -14.46
CA ALA A 277 8.04 13.32 -15.16
C ALA A 277 8.39 13.71 -16.61
N ALA A 278 7.47 14.35 -17.33
CA ALA A 278 7.73 14.87 -18.68
C ALA A 278 8.84 15.92 -18.67
N LYS A 279 8.75 16.92 -17.77
CA LYS A 279 9.79 17.97 -17.65
C LYS A 279 11.15 17.41 -17.22
N LEU A 280 11.19 16.44 -16.33
CA LEU A 280 12.43 15.75 -15.92
C LEU A 280 13.05 14.97 -17.07
N SER A 281 12.26 14.37 -17.96
CA SER A 281 12.76 13.62 -19.10
C SER A 281 13.50 14.50 -20.13
N GLU A 282 13.20 15.80 -20.13
CA GLU A 282 13.83 16.79 -21.01
C GLU A 282 14.98 17.55 -20.32
N HIS A 283 15.18 17.32 -19.02
CA HIS A 283 16.15 18.10 -18.24
C HIS A 283 17.58 17.57 -18.43
N PRO A 284 18.57 18.41 -18.80
CA PRO A 284 19.93 17.99 -19.17
C PRO A 284 20.72 17.31 -18.04
N ARG A 285 20.29 17.48 -16.79
CA ARG A 285 20.91 16.85 -15.60
C ARG A 285 20.24 15.53 -15.22
N VAL A 286 19.24 15.07 -15.95
CA VAL A 286 18.50 13.82 -15.67
C VAL A 286 18.84 12.81 -16.76
N SER A 287 19.49 11.73 -16.39
CA SER A 287 19.89 10.68 -17.32
C SER A 287 18.80 9.65 -17.60
N ARG A 288 17.88 9.49 -16.66
CA ARG A 288 16.76 8.54 -16.77
C ARG A 288 15.60 8.94 -15.85
N VAL A 289 14.39 8.83 -16.36
CA VAL A 289 13.14 8.93 -15.57
C VAL A 289 12.44 7.57 -15.59
N ARG A 290 11.97 7.14 -14.43
CA ARG A 290 11.09 5.98 -14.25
C ARG A 290 9.74 6.49 -13.78
N TYR A 291 8.75 6.38 -14.61
CA TYR A 291 7.36 6.70 -14.31
C TYR A 291 6.46 6.00 -15.34
N PRO A 292 5.70 4.98 -14.94
CA PRO A 292 4.90 4.17 -15.90
C PRO A 292 3.89 4.98 -16.72
N GLY A 293 3.61 6.25 -16.32
CA GLY A 293 2.79 7.17 -17.10
C GLY A 293 3.46 7.74 -18.37
N LEU A 294 4.78 7.71 -18.46
CA LEU A 294 5.48 8.17 -19.64
C LEU A 294 5.43 7.11 -20.75
N PRO A 295 5.07 7.46 -22.01
CA PRO A 295 5.10 6.51 -23.13
C PRO A 295 6.47 5.86 -23.38
N SER A 296 7.54 6.50 -22.94
CA SER A 296 8.91 5.99 -23.03
C SER A 296 9.31 5.05 -21.90
N ASP A 297 8.49 4.91 -20.85
CA ASP A 297 8.76 3.98 -19.77
C ASP A 297 8.52 2.53 -20.22
N ARG A 298 9.45 1.63 -19.88
CA ARG A 298 9.37 0.21 -20.29
C ARG A 298 8.12 -0.52 -19.79
N PHE A 299 7.45 0.00 -18.77
CA PHE A 299 6.25 -0.58 -18.18
C PHE A 299 4.97 0.16 -18.57
N HIS A 300 5.05 1.17 -19.45
CA HIS A 300 3.91 2.00 -19.82
C HIS A 300 2.73 1.18 -20.36
N GLU A 301 2.97 0.30 -21.32
CA GLU A 301 1.92 -0.54 -21.93
C GLU A 301 1.27 -1.46 -20.90
N ARG A 302 2.09 -2.07 -20.02
CA ARG A 302 1.59 -2.96 -18.96
C ARG A 302 0.76 -2.18 -17.94
N ALA A 303 1.25 -1.03 -17.49
CA ALA A 303 0.51 -0.16 -16.58
C ALA A 303 -0.80 0.34 -17.21
N THR A 304 -0.79 0.75 -18.46
CA THR A 304 -2.01 1.19 -19.20
C THR A 304 -3.05 0.08 -19.28
N ARG A 305 -2.63 -1.17 -19.43
CA ARG A 305 -3.54 -2.33 -19.48
C ARG A 305 -4.13 -2.69 -18.11
N LEU A 306 -3.35 -2.56 -17.04
CA LEU A 306 -3.71 -3.08 -15.71
C LEU A 306 -4.24 -2.01 -14.75
N HIS A 307 -3.87 -0.75 -14.95
CA HIS A 307 -4.12 0.35 -14.02
C HIS A 307 -5.06 1.40 -14.63
N ARG A 308 -5.79 2.09 -13.77
CA ARG A 308 -6.63 3.25 -14.10
C ARG A 308 -5.87 4.58 -14.04
N GLY A 309 -4.60 4.54 -13.69
CA GLY A 309 -3.67 5.68 -13.56
C GLY A 309 -2.26 5.19 -13.30
N TYR A 310 -1.33 6.09 -12.99
CA TYR A 310 0.10 5.75 -12.96
C TYR A 310 0.77 6.05 -11.61
N GLY A 311 -0.02 6.40 -10.60
CA GLY A 311 0.48 6.72 -9.27
C GLY A 311 1.12 8.11 -9.16
N THR A 312 1.69 8.39 -7.99
CA THR A 312 2.18 9.72 -7.60
C THR A 312 3.69 9.75 -7.32
N VAL A 313 4.39 8.64 -7.56
CA VAL A 313 5.83 8.52 -7.31
C VAL A 313 6.59 8.52 -8.62
N ILE A 314 7.65 9.32 -8.69
CA ILE A 314 8.61 9.36 -9.79
C ILE A 314 9.96 8.95 -9.24
N SER A 315 10.70 8.11 -9.96
CA SER A 315 12.12 7.88 -9.68
C SER A 315 12.95 8.32 -10.87
N PHE A 316 14.06 9.00 -10.61
CA PHE A 316 14.92 9.48 -11.69
C PHE A 316 16.40 9.45 -11.27
N ASP A 317 17.26 9.17 -12.22
CA ASP A 317 18.71 9.23 -12.03
C ASP A 317 19.21 10.59 -12.50
N ILE A 318 20.04 11.24 -11.70
CA ILE A 318 20.75 12.43 -12.18
C ILE A 318 22.07 12.05 -12.87
N ASP A 319 22.50 12.89 -13.80
CA ASP A 319 23.84 12.84 -14.39
C ASP A 319 24.85 13.39 -13.38
N GLY A 320 25.43 12.50 -12.56
CA GLY A 320 26.34 12.83 -11.48
C GLY A 320 26.55 11.70 -10.47
N SER A 321 27.27 12.02 -9.42
CA SER A 321 27.58 11.09 -8.34
C SER A 321 26.44 10.96 -7.31
N ALA A 322 26.63 10.09 -6.31
CA ALA A 322 25.74 9.98 -5.15
C ALA A 322 25.65 11.29 -4.36
N GLU A 323 26.78 11.97 -4.22
CA GLU A 323 26.88 13.26 -3.53
C GLU A 323 26.17 14.37 -4.31
N ASP A 324 26.25 14.35 -5.65
CA ASP A 324 25.47 15.26 -6.50
C ASP A 324 23.96 15.06 -6.30
N ALA A 325 23.52 13.81 -6.17
CA ALA A 325 22.10 13.48 -5.92
C ALA A 325 21.66 13.93 -4.51
N GLU A 326 22.48 13.71 -3.50
CA GLU A 326 22.20 14.18 -2.14
C GLU A 326 22.10 15.71 -2.11
N ALA A 327 23.02 16.40 -2.79
CA ALA A 327 23.02 17.86 -2.89
C ALA A 327 21.75 18.42 -3.59
N VAL A 328 21.10 17.67 -4.49
CA VAL A 328 19.78 18.06 -5.04
C VAL A 328 18.73 18.02 -3.94
N CYS A 329 18.72 16.94 -3.11
CA CYS A 329 17.79 16.84 -1.99
C CYS A 329 17.96 17.94 -0.95
N GLU A 330 19.20 18.38 -0.73
CA GLU A 330 19.53 19.45 0.23
C GLU A 330 19.13 20.86 -0.27
N ARG A 331 19.02 21.05 -1.60
CA ARG A 331 18.74 22.35 -2.21
C ARG A 331 17.28 22.65 -2.46
N VAL A 332 16.39 21.65 -2.34
CA VAL A 332 14.93 21.90 -2.42
C VAL A 332 14.46 22.74 -1.23
N GLU A 333 13.46 23.56 -1.42
CA GLU A 333 12.92 24.45 -0.39
C GLU A 333 11.41 24.23 -0.15
N LEU A 334 10.64 24.01 -1.22
CA LEU A 334 9.22 23.66 -1.14
C LEU A 334 9.04 22.15 -0.98
N ILE A 335 9.73 21.39 -1.84
CA ILE A 335 9.77 19.93 -1.72
C ILE A 335 10.59 19.60 -0.47
N THR A 336 10.09 18.70 0.37
CA THR A 336 10.77 18.35 1.62
C THR A 336 11.76 17.20 1.41
N HIS A 337 13.01 17.37 1.83
CA HIS A 337 13.99 16.28 1.91
C HIS A 337 13.66 15.35 3.08
N ALA A 338 12.86 14.34 2.81
CA ALA A 338 12.42 13.36 3.81
C ALA A 338 12.07 12.02 3.16
N THR A 339 12.12 10.97 3.98
CA THR A 339 11.56 9.66 3.62
C THR A 339 10.04 9.68 3.64
N SER A 340 9.42 8.62 3.16
CA SER A 340 7.98 8.40 3.03
C SER A 340 7.43 8.80 1.66
N LEU A 341 6.11 8.74 1.51
CA LEU A 341 5.40 9.03 0.26
C LEU A 341 3.88 9.14 0.48
N GLY A 342 3.18 9.68 -0.52
CA GLY A 342 1.72 9.64 -0.60
C GLY A 342 1.01 10.65 0.30
N GLY A 343 1.74 11.59 0.92
CA GLY A 343 1.19 12.74 1.63
C GLY A 343 0.66 13.82 0.69
N VAL A 344 0.09 14.87 1.27
CA VAL A 344 -0.30 16.09 0.55
C VAL A 344 0.92 16.89 0.11
N GLU A 345 2.02 16.78 0.84
CA GLU A 345 3.31 17.40 0.55
C GLU A 345 4.15 16.55 -0.40
N SER A 346 4.99 17.20 -1.19
CA SER A 346 6.01 16.55 -2.01
C SER A 346 7.25 16.25 -1.20
N LEU A 347 7.74 14.99 -1.33
CA LEU A 347 8.94 14.50 -0.62
C LEU A 347 9.96 13.98 -1.61
N ILE A 348 11.25 14.26 -1.38
CA ILE A 348 12.35 13.76 -2.19
C ILE A 348 13.44 13.14 -1.32
N GLU A 349 14.02 12.03 -1.80
CA GLU A 349 15.18 11.41 -1.14
C GLU A 349 16.02 10.60 -2.13
N ARG A 350 17.31 10.47 -1.84
CA ARG A 350 18.21 9.54 -2.52
C ARG A 350 18.06 8.14 -1.91
N ARG A 351 17.59 7.18 -2.70
CA ARG A 351 17.23 5.86 -2.16
C ARG A 351 18.43 4.97 -1.85
N ALA A 352 19.49 5.03 -2.65
CA ALA A 352 20.69 4.21 -2.43
C ALA A 352 21.50 4.59 -1.17
N ARG A 353 21.02 5.53 -0.35
CA ARG A 353 21.57 5.79 1.00
C ARG A 353 21.21 4.68 1.99
N TYR A 354 20.18 3.89 1.71
CA TYR A 354 19.79 2.74 2.52
C TYR A 354 20.50 1.49 1.99
N GLU A 355 21.17 0.76 2.88
CA GLU A 355 21.93 -0.44 2.53
C GLU A 355 21.07 -1.49 1.81
N THR A 356 19.82 -1.67 2.23
CA THR A 356 18.86 -2.57 1.60
C THR A 356 18.59 -2.21 0.14
N ASP A 357 18.32 -0.93 -0.15
CA ASP A 357 18.04 -0.47 -1.50
C ASP A 357 19.31 -0.54 -2.38
N ALA A 358 20.48 -0.20 -1.82
CA ALA A 358 21.76 -0.32 -2.52
C ALA A 358 22.08 -1.79 -2.87
N ALA A 359 21.87 -2.71 -1.93
CA ALA A 359 22.06 -4.15 -2.15
C ALA A 359 21.11 -4.73 -3.21
N GLN A 360 19.93 -4.16 -3.37
CA GLN A 360 18.94 -4.50 -4.40
C GLN A 360 19.22 -3.84 -5.76
N GLY A 361 20.38 -3.21 -5.96
CA GLY A 361 20.81 -2.64 -7.23
C GLY A 361 20.21 -1.27 -7.56
N THR A 362 19.73 -0.53 -6.55
CA THR A 362 19.31 0.86 -6.74
C THR A 362 20.49 1.73 -7.19
N PRO A 363 20.39 2.47 -8.30
CA PRO A 363 21.46 3.34 -8.76
C PRO A 363 21.88 4.39 -7.71
N PRO A 364 23.20 4.64 -7.53
CA PRO A 364 23.68 5.56 -6.49
C PRO A 364 23.12 6.99 -6.61
N SER A 365 22.85 7.45 -7.82
CA SER A 365 22.30 8.78 -8.10
C SER A 365 20.77 8.82 -8.22
N LEU A 366 20.06 7.73 -7.90
CA LEU A 366 18.61 7.67 -7.99
C LEU A 366 17.95 8.49 -6.89
N LEU A 367 17.11 9.42 -7.32
CA LEU A 367 16.18 10.19 -6.49
C LEU A 367 14.77 9.64 -6.64
N ARG A 368 14.07 9.43 -5.51
CA ARG A 368 12.64 9.13 -5.49
C ARG A 368 11.89 10.37 -5.04
N LEU A 369 10.97 10.84 -5.88
CA LEU A 369 10.07 11.97 -5.64
C LEU A 369 8.65 11.46 -5.43
N SER A 370 8.12 11.60 -4.22
CA SER A 370 6.70 11.47 -3.95
C SER A 370 6.03 12.80 -4.21
N VAL A 371 5.18 12.86 -5.21
CA VAL A 371 4.56 14.10 -5.66
C VAL A 371 3.28 14.38 -4.89
N GLY A 372 3.19 15.56 -4.32
CA GLY A 372 2.04 16.09 -3.57
C GLY A 372 1.06 16.89 -4.42
N ILE A 373 0.26 17.70 -3.73
CA ILE A 373 -0.85 18.46 -4.34
C ILE A 373 -0.57 19.96 -4.50
N GLU A 374 0.65 20.39 -4.27
CA GLU A 374 1.10 21.78 -4.43
C GLU A 374 0.90 22.26 -5.87
N HIS A 375 1.09 23.55 -6.13
CA HIS A 375 0.99 24.06 -7.48
C HIS A 375 2.16 23.56 -8.33
N ILE A 376 1.88 23.04 -9.51
CA ILE A 376 2.87 22.37 -10.36
C ILE A 376 4.02 23.27 -10.77
N ASP A 377 3.76 24.56 -11.02
CA ASP A 377 4.81 25.48 -11.44
C ASP A 377 5.75 25.82 -10.28
N ASP A 378 5.26 25.84 -9.04
CA ASP A 378 6.08 26.03 -7.85
C ASP A 378 6.96 24.79 -7.61
N LEU A 379 6.39 23.59 -7.74
CA LEU A 379 7.15 22.33 -7.64
C LEU A 379 8.25 22.25 -8.69
N TRP A 380 7.94 22.65 -9.94
CA TRP A 380 8.94 22.63 -11.00
C TRP A 380 10.01 23.71 -10.79
N ALA A 381 9.63 24.91 -10.36
CA ALA A 381 10.58 25.98 -10.06
C ALA A 381 11.58 25.56 -8.98
N ASP A 382 11.09 24.94 -7.91
CA ASP A 382 11.92 24.44 -6.82
C ASP A 382 12.86 23.32 -7.30
N LEU A 383 12.32 22.31 -7.97
CA LEU A 383 13.09 21.16 -8.44
C LEU A 383 14.13 21.54 -9.51
N SER A 384 13.76 22.38 -10.47
CA SER A 384 14.68 22.82 -11.53
C SER A 384 15.81 23.69 -10.96
N ARG A 385 15.53 24.54 -9.98
CA ARG A 385 16.54 25.29 -9.24
C ARG A 385 17.50 24.35 -8.50
N ALA A 386 16.97 23.34 -7.82
CA ALA A 386 17.77 22.36 -7.08
C ALA A 386 18.66 21.51 -8.00
N LEU A 387 18.21 21.21 -9.21
CA LEU A 387 18.96 20.48 -10.24
C LEU A 387 20.04 21.34 -10.92
N ALA A 388 19.94 22.67 -10.92
CA ALA A 388 20.94 23.53 -11.51
C ALA A 388 22.32 23.33 -10.83
N ARG A 389 23.39 23.28 -11.62
CA ARG A 389 24.77 23.35 -11.09
C ARG A 389 25.01 24.77 -10.55
N ARG A 390 25.59 24.88 -9.37
CA ARG A 390 26.24 26.11 -8.94
C ARG A 390 27.62 26.21 -9.58
#